data_96462e160dc8948ea576e4089a1e1cac
#
_entry.id   96462e160dc8948ea576e4089a1e1cac
#
_cell.length_a   1.000
_cell.length_b   1.000
_cell.length_c   1.000
_cell.angle_alpha   90.00
_cell.angle_beta   90.00
_cell.angle_gamma   90.00
#
_symmetry.space_group_name_H-M   'P 1'
#
loop_
_entity.id
_entity.type
_entity.pdbx_description
1 polymer ?
#
loop_
_entity_poly.entity_id
_entity_poly.type
_entity_poly.pdbx_seq_one_letter_code
_entity_poly.pdbx_strand_id
1 'polypeptide(L)'
;FNVPQNRERVIIMCKRKDLGPLQELPEIPKNPKLMLTRTLKDFIFDKEKDEHEKYKITGKLKDVEQVWDKFIKLLISKNISIPKFPIWTEWWDKKTSDDPVFYKKYKNWIDKNQAFYVEHKSVVGPWLKQSRKIENWAGAVRKFEWQAGEERSDDGMHSLLWTARGSGIRAKRPDYIPTLVAMSMIPVYGAQSRKLTPKELLRLQSFPDTFEFVEKDIYKQLGNAVNVKMIKNCANYLIFEQDLFD
;
A
#
# COMPACT_ATOMS: atom_id res chain seq x y z
N PHE A 1 -15.00 5.11 -10.84
CA PHE A 1 -14.16 6.13 -11.51
C PHE A 1 -12.95 5.51 -12.21
N ASN A 2 -12.94 4.19 -12.32
CA ASN A 2 -11.97 3.38 -13.08
C ASN A 2 -10.48 3.73 -12.81
N VAL A 3 -10.15 3.96 -11.56
CA VAL A 3 -8.77 4.13 -11.08
C VAL A 3 -8.45 3.04 -10.05
N PRO A 4 -7.29 2.37 -10.15
CA PRO A 4 -6.90 1.30 -9.24
C PRO A 4 -6.40 1.87 -7.88
N GLN A 5 -7.28 2.58 -7.18
CA GLN A 5 -7.00 3.11 -5.85
C GLN A 5 -8.13 2.74 -4.89
N ASN A 6 -7.79 2.20 -3.73
CA ASN A 6 -8.74 2.05 -2.63
C ASN A 6 -8.71 3.32 -1.78
N ARG A 7 -9.76 4.16 -1.91
CA ARG A 7 -9.88 5.43 -1.20
C ARG A 7 -11.35 5.70 -0.89
N GLU A 8 -11.86 5.13 0.19
CA GLU A 8 -13.22 5.37 0.66
C GLU A 8 -13.37 6.78 1.22
N ARG A 9 -14.42 7.48 0.82
CA ARG A 9 -14.74 8.83 1.27
C ARG A 9 -16.25 8.98 1.40
N VAL A 10 -16.67 9.70 2.42
CA VAL A 10 -18.06 10.17 2.54
C VAL A 10 -18.15 11.50 1.80
N ILE A 11 -19.11 11.62 0.90
CA ILE A 11 -19.44 12.85 0.18
C ILE A 11 -20.80 13.32 0.65
N ILE A 12 -20.87 14.55 1.12
CA ILE A 12 -22.12 15.20 1.50
C ILE A 12 -22.45 16.23 0.43
N MET A 13 -23.55 16.00 -0.27
CA MET A 13 -24.06 16.92 -1.30
C MET A 13 -25.25 17.69 -0.74
N CYS A 14 -25.22 19.01 -0.89
CA CYS A 14 -26.27 19.91 -0.42
C CYS A 14 -26.71 20.83 -1.54
N LYS A 15 -28.00 21.06 -1.65
CA LYS A 15 -28.61 22.04 -2.56
C LYS A 15 -29.39 23.06 -1.72
N ARG A 16 -29.30 24.35 -2.06
CA ARG A 16 -30.03 25.42 -1.38
C ARG A 16 -31.53 25.20 -1.59
N LYS A 17 -32.33 25.33 -0.55
CA LYS A 17 -33.76 24.98 -0.57
C LYS A 17 -34.59 25.71 -1.66
N ASP A 18 -34.27 26.94 -1.96
CA ASP A 18 -34.92 27.76 -2.97
C ASP A 18 -34.63 27.33 -4.43
N LEU A 19 -33.60 26.47 -4.63
CA LEU A 19 -33.31 25.87 -5.93
C LEU A 19 -34.04 24.56 -6.19
N GLY A 20 -35.02 24.21 -5.35
CA GLY A 20 -35.81 22.99 -5.46
C GLY A 20 -35.23 21.79 -4.71
N PRO A 21 -35.90 20.63 -4.74
CA PRO A 21 -35.45 19.45 -4.04
C PRO A 21 -34.13 18.88 -4.61
N LEU A 22 -33.37 18.21 -3.76
CA LEU A 22 -32.27 17.39 -4.22
C LEU A 22 -32.84 16.10 -4.83
N GLN A 23 -32.33 15.68 -5.97
CA GLN A 23 -32.67 14.39 -6.55
C GLN A 23 -32.29 13.24 -5.62
N GLU A 24 -33.02 12.13 -5.72
CA GLU A 24 -32.67 10.91 -5.02
C GLU A 24 -31.35 10.35 -5.55
N LEU A 25 -30.41 10.06 -4.64
CA LEU A 25 -29.10 9.52 -5.03
C LEU A 25 -29.24 8.15 -5.69
N PRO A 26 -28.56 7.90 -6.81
CA PRO A 26 -28.59 6.59 -7.43
C PRO A 26 -27.95 5.53 -6.51
N GLU A 27 -28.40 4.29 -6.63
CA GLU A 27 -27.81 3.19 -5.89
C GLU A 27 -26.32 3.04 -6.20
N ILE A 28 -25.51 2.97 -5.16
CA ILE A 28 -24.07 2.67 -5.31
C ILE A 28 -23.92 1.22 -5.78
N PRO A 29 -23.17 0.95 -6.86
CA PRO A 29 -22.94 -0.41 -7.34
C PRO A 29 -22.44 -1.32 -6.23
N LYS A 30 -23.10 -2.44 -5.99
CA LYS A 30 -22.79 -3.41 -4.91
C LYS A 30 -21.37 -3.97 -4.98
N ASN A 31 -20.77 -3.98 -6.16
CA ASN A 31 -19.41 -4.47 -6.36
C ASN A 31 -18.59 -3.55 -7.29
N PRO A 32 -18.14 -2.39 -6.81
CA PRO A 32 -17.42 -1.42 -7.62
C PRO A 32 -16.09 -1.96 -8.21
N LYS A 33 -15.53 -3.03 -7.65
CA LYS A 33 -14.32 -3.67 -8.18
C LYS A 33 -14.53 -4.34 -9.53
N LEU A 34 -15.73 -4.81 -9.82
CA LEU A 34 -16.08 -5.40 -11.12
C LEU A 34 -16.12 -4.37 -12.25
N MET A 35 -16.21 -3.09 -11.92
CA MET A 35 -16.20 -1.99 -12.89
C MET A 35 -14.78 -1.50 -13.19
N LEU A 36 -13.76 -2.03 -12.51
CA LEU A 36 -12.38 -1.64 -12.73
C LEU A 36 -11.82 -2.41 -13.93
N THR A 37 -11.63 -1.73 -15.05
CA THR A 37 -11.02 -2.26 -16.28
C THR A 37 -9.54 -1.89 -16.44
N ARG A 38 -9.05 -0.92 -15.63
CA ARG A 38 -7.68 -0.42 -15.67
C ARG A 38 -6.86 -0.96 -14.50
N THR A 39 -5.63 -1.32 -14.77
CA THR A 39 -4.66 -1.81 -13.78
C THR A 39 -3.69 -0.71 -13.38
N LEU A 40 -2.87 -0.96 -12.35
CA LEU A 40 -1.82 0.00 -11.96
C LEU A 40 -0.85 0.27 -13.13
N LYS A 41 -0.59 -0.71 -13.99
CA LYS A 41 0.30 -0.56 -15.15
C LYS A 41 -0.19 0.50 -16.14
N ASP A 42 -1.49 0.74 -16.22
CA ASP A 42 -2.07 1.76 -17.10
C ASP A 42 -1.83 3.20 -16.63
N PHE A 43 -1.30 3.34 -15.42
CA PHE A 43 -0.98 4.63 -14.79
C PHE A 43 0.52 4.86 -14.62
N ILE A 44 1.33 3.82 -14.87
CA ILE A 44 2.79 3.85 -14.80
C ILE A 44 3.30 3.91 -16.24
N PHE A 45 3.89 5.04 -16.64
CA PHE A 45 4.32 5.24 -18.02
C PHE A 45 5.82 5.04 -18.17
N ASP A 46 6.21 4.07 -18.99
CA ASP A 46 7.62 3.80 -19.34
C ASP A 46 8.31 4.95 -20.09
N LYS A 47 7.52 5.87 -20.69
CA LYS A 47 8.06 7.03 -21.43
C LYS A 47 8.79 8.04 -20.55
N GLU A 48 8.62 7.96 -19.23
CA GLU A 48 9.23 8.86 -18.26
C GLU A 48 10.41 8.18 -17.51
N LYS A 49 11.10 7.23 -18.12
CA LYS A 49 12.17 6.46 -17.47
C LYS A 49 13.26 7.32 -16.86
N ASP A 50 13.64 8.42 -17.50
CA ASP A 50 14.69 9.30 -17.00
C ASP A 50 14.26 10.01 -15.70
N GLU A 51 12.97 10.35 -15.58
CA GLU A 51 12.40 10.88 -14.33
C GLU A 51 12.36 9.81 -13.23
N HIS A 52 12.21 8.52 -13.58
CA HIS A 52 12.09 7.42 -12.61
C HIS A 52 13.37 7.21 -11.77
N GLU A 53 14.55 7.52 -12.29
CA GLU A 53 15.81 7.39 -11.56
C GLU A 53 15.81 8.19 -10.26
N LYS A 54 15.22 9.40 -10.27
CA LYS A 54 15.06 10.26 -9.09
C LYS A 54 14.27 9.60 -7.95
N TYR A 55 13.38 8.67 -8.29
CA TYR A 55 12.48 8.01 -7.33
C TYR A 55 12.93 6.61 -6.92
N LYS A 56 14.07 6.13 -7.42
CA LYS A 56 14.63 4.85 -6.98
C LYS A 56 14.87 4.84 -5.48
N ILE A 57 14.56 3.70 -4.88
CA ILE A 57 14.84 3.53 -3.46
C ILE A 57 16.32 3.24 -3.24
N THR A 58 16.87 3.91 -2.23
CA THR A 58 18.29 3.78 -1.81
C THR A 58 18.37 3.65 -0.30
N GLY A 59 19.55 3.39 0.21
CA GLY A 59 19.82 3.30 1.65
C GLY A 59 18.83 2.38 2.37
N LYS A 60 18.28 2.86 3.47
CA LYS A 60 17.40 2.06 4.34
C LYS A 60 16.27 1.34 3.61
N LEU A 61 15.61 1.98 2.65
CA LEU A 61 14.49 1.34 1.93
C LEU A 61 14.99 0.20 1.03
N LYS A 62 16.17 0.36 0.43
CA LYS A 62 16.78 -0.70 -0.39
C LYS A 62 17.19 -1.89 0.45
N ASP A 63 17.78 -1.66 1.61
CA ASP A 63 18.14 -2.72 2.55
C ASP A 63 16.89 -3.50 3.00
N VAL A 64 15.82 -2.79 3.35
CA VAL A 64 14.55 -3.37 3.76
C VAL A 64 13.93 -4.22 2.65
N GLU A 65 13.92 -3.72 1.40
CA GLU A 65 13.45 -4.47 0.23
C GLU A 65 14.23 -5.79 0.09
N GLN A 66 15.56 -5.73 0.13
CA GLN A 66 16.42 -6.90 -0.04
C GLN A 66 16.24 -7.93 1.09
N VAL A 67 16.04 -7.48 2.32
CA VAL A 67 15.84 -8.38 3.47
C VAL A 67 14.51 -9.13 3.32
N TRP A 68 13.41 -8.43 3.04
CA TRP A 68 12.11 -9.07 2.88
C TRP A 68 12.01 -9.87 1.57
N ASP A 69 12.68 -9.45 0.52
CA ASP A 69 12.77 -10.22 -0.73
C ASP A 69 13.40 -11.60 -0.49
N LYS A 70 14.55 -11.63 0.21
CA LYS A 70 15.20 -12.88 0.61
C LYS A 70 14.28 -13.75 1.48
N PHE A 71 13.52 -13.14 2.39
CA PHE A 71 12.59 -13.88 3.24
C PHE A 71 11.47 -14.53 2.43
N ILE A 72 10.82 -13.78 1.55
CA ILE A 72 9.74 -14.28 0.71
C ILE A 72 10.26 -15.44 -0.16
N LYS A 73 11.36 -15.23 -0.87
CA LYS A 73 11.99 -16.25 -1.72
C LYS A 73 12.42 -17.50 -0.94
N LEU A 74 12.92 -17.32 0.28
CA LEU A 74 13.26 -18.43 1.17
C LEU A 74 12.03 -19.27 1.51
N LEU A 75 10.92 -18.66 1.91
CA LEU A 75 9.67 -19.40 2.22
C LEU A 75 9.14 -20.11 0.98
N ILE A 76 9.12 -19.44 -0.19
CA ILE A 76 8.69 -20.04 -1.45
C ILE A 76 9.55 -21.27 -1.80
N SER A 77 10.89 -21.14 -1.73
CA SER A 77 11.81 -22.23 -2.06
C SER A 77 11.67 -23.47 -1.15
N LYS A 78 11.12 -23.28 0.04
CA LYS A 78 10.87 -24.34 1.02
C LYS A 78 9.41 -24.78 1.07
N ASN A 79 8.58 -24.27 0.17
CA ASN A 79 7.13 -24.50 0.13
C ASN A 79 6.43 -24.18 1.46
N ILE A 80 6.93 -23.18 2.19
CA ILE A 80 6.34 -22.67 3.42
C ILE A 80 5.37 -21.54 3.08
N SER A 81 4.17 -21.62 3.62
CA SER A 81 3.16 -20.55 3.43
C SER A 81 3.58 -19.27 4.12
N ILE A 82 3.46 -18.13 3.40
CA ILE A 82 3.70 -16.83 3.99
C ILE A 82 2.58 -16.54 5.00
N PRO A 83 2.90 -16.20 6.25
CA PRO A 83 1.91 -15.95 7.28
C PRO A 83 0.88 -14.89 6.90
N LYS A 84 -0.40 -15.16 7.09
CA LYS A 84 -1.52 -14.22 6.87
C LYS A 84 -1.70 -13.23 8.04
N PHE A 85 -0.92 -13.39 9.10
CA PHE A 85 -0.86 -12.47 10.24
C PHE A 85 0.38 -11.58 10.16
N PRO A 86 0.40 -10.41 10.83
CA PRO A 86 1.58 -9.55 10.88
C PRO A 86 2.80 -10.26 11.47
N ILE A 87 3.85 -10.36 10.68
CA ILE A 87 5.13 -10.94 11.09
C ILE A 87 5.87 -9.91 11.93
N TRP A 88 6.27 -10.27 13.16
CA TRP A 88 7.05 -9.45 14.07
C TRP A 88 8.33 -10.18 14.45
N THR A 89 9.36 -10.05 13.64
CA THR A 89 10.62 -10.81 13.81
C THR A 89 11.33 -10.53 15.13
N GLU A 90 11.04 -9.41 15.76
CA GLU A 90 11.58 -9.06 17.09
C GLU A 90 11.06 -10.01 18.18
N TRP A 91 9.85 -10.57 18.01
CA TRP A 91 9.22 -11.46 18.98
C TRP A 91 9.46 -12.94 18.72
N TRP A 92 10.19 -13.30 17.69
CA TRP A 92 10.42 -14.70 17.33
C TRP A 92 11.22 -15.48 18.37
N ASP A 93 12.22 -14.84 18.97
CA ASP A 93 13.10 -15.43 19.99
C ASP A 93 13.18 -14.60 21.28
N LYS A 94 12.36 -13.57 21.42
CA LYS A 94 12.25 -12.76 22.63
C LYS A 94 11.41 -13.48 23.68
N LYS A 95 11.85 -13.44 24.93
CA LYS A 95 11.05 -13.97 26.04
C LYS A 95 9.85 -13.07 26.32
N THR A 96 8.70 -13.68 26.59
CA THR A 96 7.47 -12.92 26.92
C THR A 96 7.58 -12.17 28.24
N SER A 97 8.45 -12.65 29.14
CA SER A 97 8.81 -11.98 30.40
C SER A 97 9.58 -10.67 30.23
N ASP A 98 10.20 -10.44 29.06
CA ASP A 98 11.03 -9.25 28.84
C ASP A 98 10.17 -7.99 28.66
N ASP A 99 8.89 -8.14 28.28
CA ASP A 99 7.91 -7.06 28.17
C ASP A 99 6.50 -7.63 28.39
N PRO A 100 6.13 -7.89 29.66
CA PRO A 100 4.86 -8.55 29.98
C PRO A 100 3.64 -7.69 29.66
N VAL A 101 3.76 -6.35 29.72
CA VAL A 101 2.67 -5.43 29.41
C VAL A 101 2.36 -5.47 27.92
N PHE A 102 3.38 -5.37 27.09
CA PHE A 102 3.24 -5.47 25.64
C PHE A 102 2.76 -6.86 25.21
N TYR A 103 3.31 -7.93 25.82
CA TYR A 103 2.86 -9.29 25.56
C TYR A 103 1.38 -9.46 25.89
N LYS A 104 0.90 -9.02 27.05
CA LYS A 104 -0.52 -9.10 27.42
C LYS A 104 -1.42 -8.39 26.39
N LYS A 105 -1.01 -7.23 25.90
CA LYS A 105 -1.76 -6.45 24.91
C LYS A 105 -1.82 -7.15 23.53
N TYR A 106 -0.75 -7.78 23.10
CA TYR A 106 -0.62 -8.35 21.77
C TYR A 106 -0.44 -9.87 21.76
N LYS A 107 -0.86 -10.54 22.83
CA LYS A 107 -0.65 -11.96 23.08
C LYS A 107 -0.91 -12.84 21.86
N ASN A 108 -2.09 -12.70 21.25
CA ASN A 108 -2.47 -13.52 20.08
C ASN A 108 -1.50 -13.37 18.89
N TRP A 109 -0.99 -12.16 18.63
CA TRP A 109 -0.03 -11.94 17.57
C TRP A 109 1.36 -12.48 17.92
N ILE A 110 1.79 -12.31 19.15
CA ILE A 110 3.10 -12.78 19.63
C ILE A 110 3.14 -14.29 19.64
N ASP A 111 2.12 -14.96 20.17
CA ASP A 111 2.04 -16.41 20.22
C ASP A 111 2.10 -17.01 18.80
N LYS A 112 1.36 -16.44 17.83
CA LYS A 112 1.42 -16.87 16.42
C LYS A 112 2.81 -16.69 15.82
N ASN A 113 3.48 -15.59 16.13
CA ASN A 113 4.83 -15.31 15.65
C ASN A 113 5.85 -16.29 16.24
N GLN A 114 5.75 -16.59 17.52
CA GLN A 114 6.63 -17.55 18.19
C GLN A 114 6.39 -18.97 17.69
N ALA A 115 5.11 -19.38 17.53
CA ALA A 115 4.77 -20.69 16.97
C ALA A 115 5.35 -20.88 15.57
N PHE A 116 5.16 -19.89 14.68
CA PHE A 116 5.75 -19.90 13.33
C PHE A 116 7.28 -20.02 13.37
N TYR A 117 7.92 -19.27 14.25
CA TYR A 117 9.38 -19.33 14.38
C TYR A 117 9.86 -20.68 14.89
N VAL A 118 9.21 -21.25 15.90
CA VAL A 118 9.56 -22.56 16.45
C VAL A 118 9.43 -23.65 15.38
N GLU A 119 8.32 -23.66 14.65
CA GLU A 119 8.04 -24.63 13.59
C GLU A 119 9.07 -24.56 12.45
N HIS A 120 9.46 -23.36 12.06
CA HIS A 120 10.33 -23.16 10.89
C HIS A 120 11.75 -22.68 11.25
N LYS A 121 12.19 -22.83 12.50
CA LYS A 121 13.45 -22.28 13.02
C LYS A 121 14.67 -22.68 12.21
N SER A 122 14.73 -23.91 11.73
CA SER A 122 15.84 -24.40 10.90
C SER A 122 15.98 -23.64 9.58
N VAL A 123 14.88 -23.13 9.04
CA VAL A 123 14.82 -22.39 7.77
C VAL A 123 14.99 -20.89 8.02
N VAL A 124 14.14 -20.30 8.88
CA VAL A 124 14.12 -18.82 9.04
C VAL A 124 15.14 -18.30 10.05
N GLY A 125 15.67 -19.15 10.92
CA GLY A 125 16.66 -18.76 11.94
C GLY A 125 17.97 -18.21 11.34
N PRO A 126 18.61 -18.87 10.36
CA PRO A 126 19.78 -18.32 9.66
C PRO A 126 19.49 -16.97 8.99
N TRP A 127 18.34 -16.83 8.33
CA TRP A 127 17.91 -15.55 7.76
C TRP A 127 17.76 -14.46 8.83
N LEU A 128 17.10 -14.76 9.95
CA LEU A 128 16.93 -13.83 11.07
C LEU A 128 18.29 -13.35 11.61
N LYS A 129 19.22 -14.28 11.83
CA LYS A 129 20.58 -13.98 12.30
C LYS A 129 21.32 -13.06 11.32
N GLN A 130 21.17 -13.31 10.02
CA GLN A 130 21.80 -12.49 8.98
C GLN A 130 21.15 -11.10 8.86
N SER A 131 19.81 -11.02 8.91
CA SER A 131 19.08 -9.76 8.81
C SER A 131 19.45 -8.80 9.95
N ARG A 132 19.66 -9.32 11.15
CA ARG A 132 20.06 -8.52 12.34
C ARG A 132 21.43 -7.85 12.23
N LYS A 133 22.28 -8.28 11.29
CA LYS A 133 23.57 -7.64 11.03
C LYS A 133 23.47 -6.40 10.13
N ILE A 134 22.30 -6.16 9.52
CA ILE A 134 22.08 -5.04 8.63
C ILE A 134 21.78 -3.80 9.48
N GLU A 135 22.59 -2.75 9.33
CA GLU A 135 22.52 -1.51 10.12
C GLU A 135 21.11 -0.90 10.15
N ASN A 136 20.46 -0.83 9.00
CA ASN A 136 19.13 -0.24 8.84
C ASN A 136 17.98 -1.15 9.27
N TRP A 137 18.26 -2.37 9.72
CA TRP A 137 17.25 -3.34 10.15
C TRP A 137 16.82 -3.12 11.59
N ALA A 138 16.06 -2.04 11.85
CA ALA A 138 15.64 -1.66 13.19
C ALA A 138 14.19 -1.12 13.22
N GLY A 139 13.53 -1.30 14.35
CA GLY A 139 12.20 -0.74 14.61
C GLY A 139 11.11 -1.32 13.68
N ALA A 140 10.29 -0.45 13.14
CA ALA A 140 9.11 -0.83 12.35
C ALA A 140 9.42 -1.70 11.12
N VAL A 141 10.61 -1.57 10.51
CA VAL A 141 10.97 -2.37 9.33
C VAL A 141 11.12 -3.87 9.61
N ARG A 142 11.23 -4.27 10.88
CA ARG A 142 11.23 -5.67 11.33
C ARG A 142 9.83 -6.30 11.38
N LYS A 143 8.80 -5.52 11.06
CA LYS A 143 7.42 -5.97 10.97
C LYS A 143 7.00 -6.02 9.52
N PHE A 144 6.32 -7.10 9.14
CA PHE A 144 5.89 -7.33 7.77
C PHE A 144 4.46 -7.86 7.73
N GLU A 145 3.65 -7.27 6.88
CA GLU A 145 2.27 -7.66 6.64
C GLU A 145 2.09 -8.06 5.17
N TRP A 146 1.81 -9.36 4.96
CA TRP A 146 1.54 -9.92 3.66
C TRP A 146 0.07 -9.78 3.29
N GLN A 147 -0.23 -9.03 2.24
CA GLN A 147 -1.58 -8.83 1.72
C GLN A 147 -1.70 -9.24 0.24
N ALA A 148 -0.78 -10.02 -0.28
CA ALA A 148 -0.77 -10.41 -1.69
C ALA A 148 -1.57 -11.68 -2.01
N GLY A 149 -2.22 -12.28 -0.99
CA GLY A 149 -3.00 -13.51 -1.17
C GLY A 149 -2.15 -14.76 -1.19
N GLU A 150 -2.68 -15.84 -1.79
CA GLU A 150 -2.02 -17.15 -1.86
C GLU A 150 -1.10 -17.33 -3.05
N GLU A 151 -1.40 -16.64 -4.15
CA GLU A 151 -0.53 -16.63 -5.32
C GLU A 151 0.82 -16.02 -4.96
N ARG A 152 1.87 -16.71 -5.34
CA ARG A 152 3.25 -16.33 -5.08
C ARG A 152 3.99 -16.18 -6.39
N SER A 153 4.90 -15.23 -6.43
CA SER A 153 5.84 -15.05 -7.53
C SER A 153 7.25 -15.25 -7.01
N ASP A 154 8.07 -15.98 -7.75
CA ASP A 154 9.49 -16.14 -7.46
C ASP A 154 10.25 -14.80 -7.51
N ASP A 155 9.64 -13.75 -8.06
CA ASP A 155 10.18 -12.40 -8.05
C ASP A 155 10.17 -11.73 -6.66
N GLY A 156 9.55 -12.36 -5.66
CA GLY A 156 9.55 -11.87 -4.27
C GLY A 156 8.97 -10.45 -4.14
N MET A 157 9.73 -9.53 -3.54
CA MET A 157 9.33 -8.12 -3.39
C MET A 157 9.14 -7.40 -4.74
N HIS A 158 9.82 -7.86 -5.80
CA HIS A 158 9.72 -7.25 -7.12
C HIS A 158 8.38 -7.49 -7.82
N SER A 159 7.60 -8.48 -7.39
CA SER A 159 6.23 -8.69 -7.87
C SER A 159 5.17 -7.85 -7.15
N LEU A 160 5.57 -7.06 -6.15
CA LEU A 160 4.67 -6.42 -5.20
C LEU A 160 4.67 -4.90 -5.29
N LEU A 161 3.60 -4.32 -4.77
CA LEU A 161 3.52 -2.95 -4.31
C LEU A 161 3.66 -2.96 -2.79
N TRP A 162 4.60 -2.20 -2.24
CA TRP A 162 4.80 -2.19 -0.80
C TRP A 162 4.97 -0.78 -0.22
N THR A 163 4.73 -0.63 1.06
CA THR A 163 4.81 0.66 1.75
C THR A 163 5.49 0.46 3.11
N ALA A 164 6.47 1.31 3.40
CA ALA A 164 7.07 1.41 4.73
C ALA A 164 6.23 2.33 5.60
N ARG A 165 5.73 1.82 6.72
CA ARG A 165 4.87 2.53 7.68
C ARG A 165 5.49 2.49 9.06
N GLY A 166 5.05 3.37 9.96
CA GLY A 166 5.42 3.29 11.37
C GLY A 166 5.01 1.96 12.04
N SER A 167 3.97 1.29 11.51
CA SER A 167 3.51 -0.03 11.97
C SER A 167 4.24 -1.22 11.31
N GLY A 168 5.07 -1.00 10.30
CA GLY A 168 5.78 -2.06 9.58
C GLY A 168 5.69 -1.93 8.06
N ILE A 169 6.29 -2.89 7.37
CA ILE A 169 6.21 -3.02 5.92
C ILE A 169 4.90 -3.71 5.55
N ARG A 170 4.14 -3.13 4.65
CA ARG A 170 2.96 -3.76 4.10
C ARG A 170 3.17 -4.01 2.61
N ALA A 171 3.03 -5.26 2.20
CA ALA A 171 3.22 -5.71 0.83
C ALA A 171 1.93 -6.33 0.28
N LYS A 172 1.58 -5.99 -0.94
CA LYS A 172 0.37 -6.44 -1.63
C LYS A 172 0.62 -6.60 -3.13
N ARG A 173 -0.30 -7.25 -3.84
CA ARG A 173 -0.25 -7.27 -5.31
C ARG A 173 -0.45 -5.86 -5.87
N PRO A 174 0.16 -5.56 -7.02
CA PRO A 174 0.05 -4.25 -7.66
C PRO A 174 -1.28 -4.05 -8.43
N ASP A 175 -2.38 -4.62 -7.93
CA ASP A 175 -3.70 -4.51 -8.56
C ASP A 175 -4.29 -3.12 -8.34
N TYR A 176 -4.07 -2.55 -7.17
CA TYR A 176 -4.50 -1.21 -6.80
C TYR A 176 -3.59 -0.62 -5.72
N ILE A 177 -3.50 0.71 -5.65
CA ILE A 177 -2.77 1.40 -4.57
C ILE A 177 -3.65 1.55 -3.32
N PRO A 178 -3.05 1.54 -2.12
CA PRO A 178 -3.77 1.91 -0.91
C PRO A 178 -4.12 3.40 -0.92
N THR A 179 -5.01 3.79 0.00
CA THR A 179 -5.26 5.21 0.28
C THR A 179 -3.95 5.95 0.55
N LEU A 180 -3.70 7.00 -0.21
CA LEU A 180 -2.63 7.94 0.10
C LEU A 180 -2.98 8.72 1.36
N VAL A 181 -2.02 8.88 2.23
CA VAL A 181 -2.14 9.67 3.45
C VAL A 181 -1.25 10.91 3.35
N ALA A 182 -1.61 11.98 4.06
CA ALA A 182 -0.86 13.24 4.06
C ALA A 182 0.51 13.13 4.80
N MET A 183 1.23 12.06 4.51
CA MET A 183 2.52 11.71 5.10
C MET A 183 3.44 11.13 4.01
N SER A 184 4.74 11.08 4.27
CA SER A 184 5.77 10.59 3.33
C SER A 184 5.77 9.07 3.08
N MET A 185 4.65 8.39 3.36
CA MET A 185 4.50 6.93 3.16
C MET A 185 4.07 6.61 1.73
N ILE A 186 4.97 6.82 0.79
CA ILE A 186 4.71 6.63 -0.63
C ILE A 186 4.90 5.15 -0.98
N PRO A 187 3.96 4.55 -1.74
CA PRO A 187 4.13 3.18 -2.21
C PRO A 187 5.37 3.01 -3.09
N VAL A 188 6.06 1.90 -2.88
CA VAL A 188 7.17 1.45 -3.72
C VAL A 188 6.64 0.43 -4.72
N TYR A 189 6.89 0.67 -5.99
CA TYR A 189 6.62 -0.28 -7.06
C TYR A 189 7.81 -1.22 -7.18
N GLY A 190 7.65 -2.45 -6.69
CA GLY A 190 8.73 -3.42 -6.57
C GLY A 190 9.38 -3.78 -7.91
N ALA A 191 8.60 -3.90 -9.00
CA ALA A 191 9.12 -4.23 -10.31
C ALA A 191 10.23 -3.28 -10.82
N GLN A 192 10.27 -2.06 -10.29
CA GLN A 192 11.26 -1.05 -10.66
C GLN A 192 12.06 -0.56 -9.46
N SER A 193 11.86 -1.12 -8.25
CA SER A 193 12.50 -0.73 -6.99
C SER A 193 12.49 0.80 -6.78
N ARG A 194 11.33 1.43 -6.99
CA ARG A 194 11.17 2.88 -6.87
C ARG A 194 9.83 3.27 -6.24
N LYS A 195 9.79 4.45 -5.67
CA LYS A 195 8.53 5.08 -5.27
C LYS A 195 7.70 5.44 -6.51
N LEU A 196 6.38 5.47 -6.35
CA LEU A 196 5.51 6.06 -7.36
C LEU A 196 5.81 7.57 -7.47
N THR A 197 5.85 8.08 -8.70
CA THR A 197 6.10 9.50 -8.96
C THR A 197 4.89 10.36 -8.62
N PRO A 198 5.04 11.67 -8.41
CA PRO A 198 3.92 12.58 -8.25
C PRO A 198 2.94 12.52 -9.42
N LYS A 199 3.41 12.45 -10.67
CA LYS A 199 2.56 12.36 -11.87
C LYS A 199 1.72 11.06 -11.87
N GLU A 200 2.32 9.92 -11.55
CA GLU A 200 1.59 8.65 -11.42
C GLU A 200 0.51 8.72 -10.33
N LEU A 201 0.82 9.34 -9.20
CA LEU A 201 -0.14 9.51 -8.11
C LEU A 201 -1.25 10.51 -8.43
N LEU A 202 -0.96 11.57 -9.22
CA LEU A 202 -1.96 12.50 -9.75
C LEU A 202 -2.93 11.77 -10.68
N ARG A 203 -2.42 10.98 -11.64
CA ARG A 203 -3.22 10.16 -12.56
C ARG A 203 -4.12 9.18 -11.81
N LEU A 204 -3.59 8.53 -10.75
CA LEU A 204 -4.35 7.63 -9.88
C LEU A 204 -5.45 8.35 -9.06
N GLN A 205 -5.46 9.67 -9.04
CA GLN A 205 -6.54 10.51 -8.50
C GLN A 205 -7.31 11.27 -9.59
N SER A 206 -7.15 10.83 -10.84
CA SER A 206 -7.84 11.39 -12.02
C SER A 206 -7.54 12.86 -12.30
N PHE A 207 -6.39 13.38 -11.85
CA PHE A 207 -5.93 14.67 -12.32
C PHE A 207 -5.53 14.57 -13.80
N PRO A 208 -5.76 15.62 -14.59
CA PRO A 208 -5.31 15.64 -15.99
C PRO A 208 -3.78 15.70 -16.08
N ASP A 209 -3.21 15.15 -17.15
CA ASP A 209 -1.74 15.14 -17.35
C ASP A 209 -1.15 16.57 -17.51
N THR A 210 -2.00 17.53 -17.90
CA THR A 210 -1.67 18.96 -17.99
C THR A 210 -1.66 19.67 -16.64
N PHE A 211 -2.00 18.98 -15.53
CA PHE A 211 -2.02 19.60 -14.22
C PHE A 211 -0.59 19.92 -13.77
N GLU A 212 -0.32 21.18 -13.55
CA GLU A 212 0.94 21.68 -13.02
C GLU A 212 0.95 21.60 -11.50
N PHE A 213 2.06 21.18 -10.94
CA PHE A 213 2.23 21.05 -9.49
C PHE A 213 3.62 21.51 -9.05
N VAL A 214 3.71 21.97 -7.82
CA VAL A 214 4.99 22.29 -7.17
C VAL A 214 5.46 21.03 -6.44
N GLU A 215 6.70 20.61 -6.67
CA GLU A 215 7.26 19.39 -6.05
C GLU A 215 7.25 19.42 -4.52
N LYS A 216 7.41 20.61 -3.95
CA LYS A 216 7.37 20.80 -2.50
C LYS A 216 6.00 20.37 -1.96
N ASP A 217 6.03 19.46 -0.99
CA ASP A 217 4.84 18.95 -0.30
C ASP A 217 3.80 18.24 -1.17
N ILE A 218 4.09 17.91 -2.45
CA ILE A 218 3.14 17.28 -3.37
C ILE A 218 2.53 15.99 -2.78
N TYR A 219 3.30 15.16 -2.12
CA TYR A 219 2.79 13.93 -1.51
C TYR A 219 1.81 14.18 -0.36
N LYS A 220 2.03 15.24 0.41
CA LYS A 220 1.10 15.68 1.44
C LYS A 220 -0.19 16.21 0.82
N GLN A 221 -0.08 17.00 -0.24
CA GLN A 221 -1.21 17.50 -1.00
C GLN A 221 -2.03 16.36 -1.60
N LEU A 222 -1.39 15.37 -2.23
CA LEU A 222 -2.03 14.18 -2.77
C LEU A 222 -2.71 13.31 -1.70
N GLY A 223 -2.14 13.26 -0.50
CA GLY A 223 -2.77 12.61 0.65
C GLY A 223 -4.06 13.31 1.11
N ASN A 224 -4.17 14.61 0.94
CA ASN A 224 -5.36 15.41 1.26
C ASN A 224 -6.34 15.52 0.08
N ALA A 225 -5.87 15.31 -1.15
CA ALA A 225 -6.68 15.44 -2.35
C ALA A 225 -7.82 14.39 -2.40
N VAL A 226 -8.82 14.69 -3.19
CA VAL A 226 -9.90 13.77 -3.57
C VAL A 226 -9.79 13.40 -5.04
N ASN A 227 -10.42 12.31 -5.45
CA ASN A 227 -10.45 11.92 -6.87
C ASN A 227 -11.20 12.99 -7.69
N VAL A 228 -10.54 13.55 -8.70
CA VAL A 228 -11.08 14.66 -9.50
C VAL A 228 -12.32 14.24 -10.28
N LYS A 229 -12.31 13.08 -10.93
CA LYS A 229 -13.47 12.58 -11.67
C LYS A 229 -14.68 12.40 -10.73
N MET A 230 -14.46 11.88 -9.54
CA MET A 230 -15.53 11.71 -8.54
C MET A 230 -16.18 13.06 -8.18
N ILE A 231 -15.39 14.08 -7.88
CA ILE A 231 -15.93 15.42 -7.53
C ILE A 231 -16.61 16.08 -8.74
N LYS A 232 -16.05 15.92 -9.94
CA LYS A 232 -16.67 16.40 -11.18
C LYS A 232 -18.06 15.78 -11.37
N ASN A 233 -18.19 14.47 -11.19
CA ASN A 233 -19.47 13.78 -11.34
C ASN A 233 -20.46 14.24 -10.26
N CYS A 234 -20.03 14.41 -9.01
CA CYS A 234 -20.88 14.98 -7.96
C CYS A 234 -21.38 16.39 -8.29
N ALA A 235 -20.51 17.24 -8.84
CA ALA A 235 -20.87 18.59 -9.27
C ALA A 235 -21.85 18.55 -10.45
N ASN A 236 -21.60 17.73 -11.45
CA ASN A 236 -22.50 17.55 -12.60
C ASN A 236 -23.88 17.06 -12.18
N TYR A 237 -23.92 16.10 -11.24
CA TYR A 237 -25.18 15.61 -10.67
C TYR A 237 -25.96 16.74 -9.98
N LEU A 238 -25.30 17.58 -9.17
CA LEU A 238 -25.94 18.67 -8.44
C LEU A 238 -26.42 19.82 -9.34
N ILE A 239 -25.66 20.14 -10.40
CA ILE A 239 -25.88 21.31 -11.23
C ILE A 239 -26.70 20.99 -12.47
N PHE A 240 -26.40 19.87 -13.13
CA PHE A 240 -26.97 19.52 -14.44
C PHE A 240 -27.84 18.28 -14.41
N GLU A 241 -28.07 17.69 -13.22
CA GLU A 241 -28.86 16.48 -13.04
C GLU A 241 -28.39 15.28 -13.90
N GLN A 242 -27.09 15.24 -14.21
CA GLN A 242 -26.47 14.13 -14.93
C GLN A 242 -26.24 12.91 -14.03
N ASP A 243 -26.08 11.73 -14.65
CA ASP A 243 -25.80 10.52 -13.88
C ASP A 243 -24.50 10.66 -13.06
N LEU A 244 -24.54 10.18 -11.82
CA LEU A 244 -23.42 10.23 -10.89
C LEU A 244 -22.26 9.30 -11.30
N PHE A 245 -22.54 8.25 -12.06
CA PHE A 245 -21.60 7.19 -12.39
C PHE A 245 -21.13 7.17 -13.85
N ASP A 246 -21.52 8.13 -14.65
CA ASP A 246 -21.09 8.31 -16.05
C ASP A 246 -19.60 8.76 -16.23
#